data_a3436aed93108881819f7afacae35271
#
_entry.id   a3436aed93108881819f7afacae35271
#
_cell.length_a   1.000
_cell.length_b   1.000
_cell.length_c   1.000
_cell.angle_alpha   90.00
_cell.angle_beta   90.00
_cell.angle_gamma   90.00
#
_symmetry.space_group_name_H-M   'P 1'
#
loop_
_entity.id
_entity.type
_entity.pdbx_description
1 polymer ?
#
loop_
_entity_poly.entity_id
_entity_poly.type
_entity_poly.pdbx_seq_one_letter_code
_entity_poly.pdbx_strand_id
1 'polypeptide(L)'
;MAVIAYACPVCKFPLENYFCRQCAIAYPVNDGIPCFIADSPAPDKPDVRQVYDDIYHNHQDAWVDQGRSADFLAYFCGLARSCSQDRVLEIGCGEGALLAAITATQRFGIDPSINGLRRAKTRSDAKCAVARSEELPFPSESFDLVITVGVMEHFEDPERATWEINRVLSSGGRYIALIQTDLTTSQRILLKFRQYVFPRFRPIELARWVWKKTHKPIVQPFRKSYTIEGACAGIERCGLKVTNIITKKAHPETPLAGEHVVILIAQK
;
A
#
# COMPACT_ATOMS: atom_id res chain seq x y z
N MET A 1 -19.67 1.27 -18.79
CA MET A 1 -18.42 0.54 -18.50
C MET A 1 -18.73 -0.78 -17.81
N ALA A 2 -18.00 -1.86 -18.17
CA ALA A 2 -18.17 -3.13 -17.48
C ALA A 2 -17.72 -3.00 -16.00
N VAL A 3 -18.47 -3.61 -15.09
CA VAL A 3 -18.10 -3.70 -13.67
C VAL A 3 -16.96 -4.70 -13.55
N ILE A 4 -15.85 -4.29 -12.91
CA ILE A 4 -14.75 -5.21 -12.63
C ILE A 4 -15.25 -6.28 -11.66
N ALA A 5 -15.08 -7.55 -12.06
CA ALA A 5 -15.34 -8.72 -11.22
C ALA A 5 -14.01 -9.28 -10.69
N TYR A 6 -14.07 -9.94 -9.54
CA TYR A 6 -12.90 -10.67 -9.04
C TYR A 6 -12.58 -11.88 -9.92
N ALA A 7 -11.28 -12.19 -10.02
CA ALA A 7 -10.74 -13.38 -10.69
C ALA A 7 -10.00 -14.27 -9.67
N CYS A 8 -9.87 -15.52 -9.99
CA CYS A 8 -9.07 -16.45 -9.18
C CYS A 8 -7.61 -15.97 -9.09
N PRO A 9 -7.04 -15.78 -7.91
CA PRO A 9 -5.63 -15.33 -7.78
C PRO A 9 -4.63 -16.36 -8.32
N VAL A 10 -5.02 -17.62 -8.45
CA VAL A 10 -4.16 -18.70 -8.95
C VAL A 10 -4.14 -18.74 -10.48
N CYS A 11 -5.30 -18.95 -11.12
CA CYS A 11 -5.38 -19.14 -12.57
C CYS A 11 -5.94 -17.96 -13.35
N LYS A 12 -6.35 -16.87 -12.66
CA LYS A 12 -6.93 -15.64 -13.21
C LYS A 12 -8.27 -15.85 -13.93
N PHE A 13 -8.86 -17.04 -13.82
CA PHE A 13 -10.19 -17.31 -14.37
C PHE A 13 -11.27 -16.53 -13.61
N PRO A 14 -12.32 -16.03 -14.27
CA PRO A 14 -13.42 -15.34 -13.61
C PRO A 14 -14.06 -16.21 -12.52
N LEU A 15 -14.42 -15.57 -11.40
CA LEU A 15 -15.09 -16.26 -10.29
C LEU A 15 -16.61 -16.16 -10.42
N GLU A 16 -17.29 -17.27 -10.13
CA GLU A 16 -18.74 -17.31 -9.97
C GLU A 16 -19.08 -17.45 -8.49
N ASN A 17 -19.69 -16.45 -7.90
CA ASN A 17 -19.98 -16.42 -6.46
C ASN A 17 -18.75 -16.77 -5.59
N TYR A 18 -17.60 -16.21 -5.94
CA TYR A 18 -16.30 -16.45 -5.29
C TYR A 18 -15.80 -17.90 -5.39
N PHE A 19 -16.31 -18.67 -6.33
CA PHE A 19 -15.84 -20.03 -6.64
C PHE A 19 -15.10 -20.05 -7.99
N CYS A 20 -13.90 -20.64 -8.00
CA CYS A 20 -13.14 -20.89 -9.22
C CYS A 20 -13.43 -22.30 -9.74
N ARG A 21 -14.12 -22.41 -10.86
CA ARG A 21 -14.42 -23.71 -11.47
C ARG A 21 -13.17 -24.44 -11.99
N GLN A 22 -12.15 -23.68 -12.43
CA GLN A 22 -10.93 -24.27 -12.98
C GLN A 22 -10.03 -24.87 -11.91
N CYS A 23 -9.90 -24.21 -10.76
CA CYS A 23 -9.08 -24.67 -9.64
C CYS A 23 -9.87 -25.45 -8.59
N ALA A 24 -11.21 -25.49 -8.69
CA ALA A 24 -12.13 -26.04 -7.69
C ALA A 24 -11.95 -25.41 -6.29
N ILE A 25 -11.64 -24.10 -6.24
CA ILE A 25 -11.39 -23.37 -4.99
C ILE A 25 -12.56 -22.43 -4.71
N ALA A 26 -13.12 -22.53 -3.50
CA ALA A 26 -14.07 -21.56 -2.96
C ALA A 26 -13.34 -20.56 -2.05
N TYR A 27 -13.57 -19.26 -2.26
CA TYR A 27 -13.01 -18.21 -1.45
C TYR A 27 -14.04 -17.73 -0.43
N PRO A 28 -13.74 -17.78 0.88
CA PRO A 28 -14.69 -17.37 1.91
C PRO A 28 -14.98 -15.88 1.84
N VAL A 29 -16.20 -15.50 2.25
CA VAL A 29 -16.64 -14.10 2.33
C VAL A 29 -17.05 -13.81 3.77
N ASN A 30 -16.34 -12.88 4.42
CA ASN A 30 -16.58 -12.46 5.79
C ASN A 30 -17.07 -11.00 5.79
N ASP A 31 -18.25 -10.72 6.32
CA ASP A 31 -18.84 -9.38 6.36
C ASP A 31 -18.93 -8.70 4.98
N GLY A 32 -19.15 -9.50 3.92
CA GLY A 32 -19.17 -9.04 2.54
C GLY A 32 -17.77 -8.64 2.00
N ILE A 33 -16.69 -9.13 2.63
CA ILE A 33 -15.30 -8.98 2.19
C ILE A 33 -14.77 -10.36 1.78
N PRO A 34 -14.50 -10.61 0.49
CA PRO A 34 -13.91 -11.88 0.06
C PRO A 34 -12.47 -12.01 0.52
N CYS A 35 -12.07 -13.24 0.89
CA CYS A 35 -10.72 -13.56 1.30
C CYS A 35 -10.05 -14.46 0.25
N PHE A 36 -9.01 -13.93 -0.39
CA PHE A 36 -8.26 -14.61 -1.45
C PHE A 36 -6.91 -15.16 -0.97
N ILE A 37 -6.61 -15.09 0.32
CA ILE A 37 -5.40 -15.66 0.92
C ILE A 37 -5.74 -17.05 1.46
N ALA A 38 -4.95 -18.07 1.07
CA ALA A 38 -5.10 -19.42 1.60
C ALA A 38 -4.81 -19.49 3.11
N ASP A 39 -5.50 -20.39 3.82
CA ASP A 39 -5.44 -20.49 5.29
C ASP A 39 -4.18 -21.15 5.86
N SER A 40 -3.26 -21.63 5.02
CA SER A 40 -2.01 -22.23 5.48
C SER A 40 -0.81 -21.35 5.16
N PRO A 41 -0.28 -20.60 6.13
CA PRO A 41 1.05 -20.04 6.00
C PRO A 41 2.08 -21.16 5.94
N ALA A 42 3.17 -20.96 5.20
CA ALA A 42 4.31 -21.87 5.27
C ALA A 42 4.79 -21.97 6.74
N PRO A 43 5.14 -23.16 7.24
CA PRO A 43 5.43 -23.39 8.68
C PRO A 43 6.47 -22.45 9.27
N ASP A 44 7.37 -21.92 8.44
CA ASP A 44 8.52 -21.11 8.88
C ASP A 44 8.34 -19.60 8.65
N LYS A 45 7.15 -19.14 8.21
CA LYS A 45 6.89 -17.71 7.95
C LYS A 45 5.77 -17.18 8.83
N PRO A 46 5.89 -15.94 9.35
CA PRO A 46 4.79 -15.31 10.07
C PRO A 46 3.57 -15.18 9.17
N ASP A 47 2.39 -15.47 9.70
CA ASP A 47 1.16 -15.18 8.98
C ASP A 47 0.95 -13.67 8.89
N VAL A 48 1.19 -13.14 7.68
CA VAL A 48 1.06 -11.70 7.40
C VAL A 48 -0.34 -11.18 7.75
N ARG A 49 -1.39 -11.98 7.54
CA ARG A 49 -2.77 -11.61 7.90
C ARG A 49 -2.87 -11.38 9.40
N GLN A 50 -2.42 -12.35 10.20
CA GLN A 50 -2.52 -12.25 11.66
C GLN A 50 -1.75 -11.06 12.20
N VAL A 51 -0.53 -10.81 11.69
CA VAL A 51 0.27 -9.66 12.14
C VAL A 51 -0.44 -8.33 11.87
N TYR A 52 -0.98 -8.14 10.66
CA TYR A 52 -1.70 -6.90 10.33
C TYR A 52 -3.07 -6.84 11.01
N ASP A 53 -3.77 -7.95 11.20
CA ASP A 53 -5.01 -7.99 11.96
C ASP A 53 -4.79 -7.59 13.42
N ASP A 54 -3.71 -8.04 14.05
CA ASP A 54 -3.34 -7.63 15.40
C ASP A 54 -2.99 -6.13 15.46
N ILE A 55 -2.29 -5.60 14.45
CA ILE A 55 -2.00 -4.17 14.38
C ILE A 55 -3.31 -3.37 14.33
N TYR A 56 -4.19 -3.67 13.40
CA TYR A 56 -5.45 -2.93 13.25
C TYR A 56 -6.45 -3.23 14.38
N HIS A 57 -6.39 -4.40 15.02
CA HIS A 57 -7.20 -4.67 16.21
C HIS A 57 -6.81 -3.76 17.38
N ASN A 58 -5.49 -3.59 17.61
CA ASN A 58 -4.97 -2.86 18.77
C ASN A 58 -4.82 -1.35 18.53
N HIS A 59 -4.81 -0.90 17.26
CA HIS A 59 -4.57 0.49 16.89
C HIS A 59 -5.61 0.96 15.89
N GLN A 60 -6.45 1.91 16.29
CA GLN A 60 -7.30 2.64 15.37
C GLN A 60 -6.49 3.76 14.72
N ASP A 61 -6.74 4.04 13.44
CA ASP A 61 -6.00 5.05 12.67
C ASP A 61 -4.46 4.87 12.76
N ALA A 62 -4.00 3.61 12.79
CA ALA A 62 -2.62 3.21 13.04
C ALA A 62 -1.58 4.00 12.20
N TRP A 63 -1.98 4.50 11.03
CA TRP A 63 -1.09 5.16 10.08
C TRP A 63 -1.38 6.65 9.89
N VAL A 64 -2.43 7.20 10.51
CA VAL A 64 -2.78 8.63 10.40
C VAL A 64 -1.68 9.50 11.01
N ASP A 65 -1.15 9.11 12.15
CA ASP A 65 -0.04 9.80 12.80
C ASP A 65 1.30 9.68 12.04
N GLN A 66 1.39 8.79 11.05
CA GLN A 66 2.60 8.56 10.25
C GLN A 66 2.62 9.32 8.91
N GLY A 67 1.77 10.35 8.74
CA GLY A 67 1.82 11.24 7.58
C GLY A 67 0.63 11.18 6.64
N ARG A 68 -0.45 10.49 6.98
CA ARG A 68 -1.73 10.53 6.22
C ARG A 68 -2.59 11.72 6.65
N SER A 69 -1.98 12.91 6.74
CA SER A 69 -2.68 14.16 7.01
C SER A 69 -3.64 14.53 5.86
N ALA A 70 -4.55 15.49 6.11
CA ALA A 70 -5.44 16.01 5.07
C ALA A 70 -4.66 16.54 3.85
N ASP A 71 -3.54 17.22 4.06
CA ASP A 71 -2.67 17.75 2.99
C ASP A 71 -2.03 16.61 2.18
N PHE A 72 -1.63 15.52 2.86
CA PHE A 72 -1.09 14.32 2.21
C PHE A 72 -2.15 13.66 1.31
N LEU A 73 -3.37 13.47 1.83
CA LEU A 73 -4.48 12.90 1.05
C LEU A 73 -4.84 13.80 -0.14
N ALA A 74 -4.93 15.11 0.06
CA ALA A 74 -5.22 16.07 -0.99
C ALA A 74 -4.13 16.03 -2.09
N TYR A 75 -2.86 15.92 -1.71
CA TYR A 75 -1.74 15.81 -2.64
C TYR A 75 -1.82 14.53 -3.48
N PHE A 76 -2.06 13.37 -2.84
CA PHE A 76 -2.23 12.10 -3.57
C PHE A 76 -3.45 12.11 -4.48
N CYS A 77 -4.56 12.69 -4.04
CA CYS A 77 -5.73 12.90 -4.89
C CYS A 77 -5.40 13.79 -6.10
N GLY A 78 -4.55 14.80 -5.92
CA GLY A 78 -4.04 15.63 -7.01
C GLY A 78 -3.22 14.84 -8.03
N LEU A 79 -2.27 14.00 -7.56
CA LEU A 79 -1.50 13.09 -8.41
C LEU A 79 -2.41 12.10 -9.14
N ALA A 80 -3.38 11.56 -8.44
CA ALA A 80 -4.35 10.67 -9.00
C ALA A 80 -5.19 11.35 -10.09
N ARG A 81 -5.72 12.56 -9.94
CA ARG A 81 -6.53 13.31 -10.91
C ARG A 81 -5.82 13.64 -12.22
N SER A 82 -4.50 13.68 -12.24
CA SER A 82 -3.72 13.90 -13.47
C SER A 82 -3.82 12.73 -14.47
N CYS A 83 -4.55 11.68 -14.12
CA CYS A 83 -4.82 10.50 -14.94
C CYS A 83 -6.33 10.41 -15.24
N SER A 84 -6.71 9.83 -16.38
CA SER A 84 -8.08 9.34 -16.56
C SER A 84 -8.31 8.21 -15.55
N GLN A 85 -9.29 8.38 -14.63
CA GLN A 85 -9.39 7.49 -13.48
C GLN A 85 -10.80 6.98 -13.33
N ASP A 86 -11.17 6.06 -14.19
CA ASP A 86 -12.43 5.39 -13.97
C ASP A 86 -12.31 4.21 -13.01
N ARG A 87 -11.14 3.56 -12.98
CA ARG A 87 -10.91 2.30 -12.27
C ARG A 87 -9.61 2.36 -11.47
N VAL A 88 -9.75 2.47 -10.15
CA VAL A 88 -8.61 2.62 -9.23
C VAL A 88 -8.49 1.44 -8.29
N LEU A 89 -7.26 0.93 -8.11
CA LEU A 89 -6.89 -0.06 -7.11
C LEU A 89 -5.87 0.54 -6.13
N GLU A 90 -6.18 0.52 -4.84
CA GLU A 90 -5.21 0.74 -3.77
C GLU A 90 -4.78 -0.60 -3.17
N ILE A 91 -3.48 -0.91 -3.25
CA ILE A 91 -2.87 -2.10 -2.64
C ILE A 91 -2.32 -1.69 -1.27
N GLY A 92 -2.66 -2.46 -0.22
CA GLY A 92 -2.36 -2.11 1.17
C GLY A 92 -3.19 -0.91 1.64
N CYS A 93 -4.49 -0.91 1.31
CA CYS A 93 -5.36 0.22 1.61
C CYS A 93 -5.64 0.40 3.10
N GLY A 94 -5.39 -0.62 3.94
CA GLY A 94 -5.63 -0.60 5.37
C GLY A 94 -7.07 -0.18 5.70
N GLU A 95 -7.20 0.92 6.44
CA GLU A 95 -8.49 1.50 6.83
C GLU A 95 -9.13 2.39 5.75
N GLY A 96 -8.58 2.42 4.53
CA GLY A 96 -9.18 3.03 3.35
C GLY A 96 -9.22 4.57 3.33
N ALA A 97 -8.34 5.26 4.05
CA ALA A 97 -8.35 6.72 4.12
C ALA A 97 -8.14 7.38 2.75
N LEU A 98 -7.13 6.93 1.98
CA LEU A 98 -6.87 7.44 0.63
C LEU A 98 -7.96 6.98 -0.34
N LEU A 99 -8.40 5.72 -0.25
CA LEU A 99 -9.46 5.16 -1.08
C LEU A 99 -10.78 5.92 -0.94
N ALA A 100 -11.09 6.41 0.27
CA ALA A 100 -12.27 7.25 0.52
C ALA A 100 -12.10 8.67 -0.08
N ALA A 101 -10.89 9.19 -0.13
CA ALA A 101 -10.62 10.54 -0.64
C ALA A 101 -10.55 10.61 -2.17
N ILE A 102 -10.19 9.51 -2.85
CA ILE A 102 -10.07 9.45 -4.31
C ILE A 102 -11.46 9.42 -4.96
N THR A 103 -11.66 10.27 -5.97
CA THR A 103 -12.86 10.25 -6.82
C THR A 103 -12.59 9.39 -8.04
N ALA A 104 -13.30 8.29 -8.19
CA ALA A 104 -13.24 7.39 -9.35
C ALA A 104 -14.57 6.65 -9.49
N THR A 105 -14.88 6.18 -10.70
CA THR A 105 -16.13 5.44 -10.99
C THR A 105 -16.16 4.09 -10.27
N GLN A 106 -15.03 3.40 -10.24
CA GLN A 106 -14.87 2.13 -9.54
C GLN A 106 -13.62 2.18 -8.67
N ARG A 107 -13.77 1.93 -7.38
CA ARG A 107 -12.69 1.92 -6.39
C ARG A 107 -12.59 0.55 -5.76
N PHE A 108 -11.36 0.04 -5.75
CA PHE A 108 -11.03 -1.24 -5.13
C PHE A 108 -9.87 -1.06 -4.15
N GLY A 109 -9.94 -1.76 -3.03
CA GLY A 109 -8.87 -1.83 -2.05
C GLY A 109 -8.56 -3.27 -1.70
N ILE A 110 -7.28 -3.59 -1.60
CA ILE A 110 -6.84 -4.85 -1.00
C ILE A 110 -5.92 -4.60 0.17
N ASP A 111 -6.03 -5.45 1.17
CA ASP A 111 -5.14 -5.48 2.34
C ASP A 111 -5.11 -6.90 2.91
N PRO A 112 -4.02 -7.37 3.52
CA PRO A 112 -4.03 -8.66 4.20
C PRO A 112 -4.94 -8.69 5.44
N SER A 113 -5.24 -7.53 6.06
CA SER A 113 -6.04 -7.45 7.30
C SER A 113 -7.53 -7.29 7.02
N ILE A 114 -8.32 -8.22 7.52
CA ILE A 114 -9.78 -8.09 7.53
C ILE A 114 -10.24 -6.96 8.45
N ASN A 115 -9.54 -6.71 9.57
CA ASN A 115 -9.88 -5.65 10.52
C ASN A 115 -9.67 -4.26 9.91
N GLY A 116 -8.59 -4.05 9.15
CA GLY A 116 -8.38 -2.84 8.37
C GLY A 116 -9.49 -2.63 7.35
N LEU A 117 -9.83 -3.67 6.58
CA LEU A 117 -10.84 -3.60 5.53
C LEU A 117 -12.28 -3.39 6.05
N ARG A 118 -12.62 -3.92 7.23
CA ARG A 118 -13.91 -3.60 7.89
C ARG A 118 -14.05 -2.10 8.11
N ARG A 119 -12.99 -1.43 8.56
CA ARG A 119 -12.99 0.02 8.74
C ARG A 119 -12.98 0.77 7.40
N ALA A 120 -12.28 0.27 6.38
CA ALA A 120 -12.32 0.84 5.03
C ALA A 120 -13.74 0.87 4.46
N LYS A 121 -14.52 -0.20 4.65
CA LYS A 121 -15.93 -0.27 4.23
C LYS A 121 -16.84 0.73 4.94
N THR A 122 -16.54 1.14 6.17
CA THR A 122 -17.33 2.19 6.84
C THR A 122 -17.00 3.58 6.33
N ARG A 123 -15.85 3.78 5.69
CA ARG A 123 -15.40 5.08 5.17
C ARG A 123 -15.82 5.34 3.73
N SER A 124 -16.05 4.29 2.94
CA SER A 124 -16.41 4.42 1.53
C SER A 124 -17.16 3.20 1.01
N ASP A 125 -17.77 3.36 -0.16
CA ASP A 125 -18.43 2.30 -0.94
C ASP A 125 -17.45 1.48 -1.80
N ALA A 126 -16.13 1.67 -1.63
CA ALA A 126 -15.11 0.94 -2.35
C ALA A 126 -15.21 -0.57 -2.09
N LYS A 127 -14.98 -1.35 -3.14
CA LYS A 127 -14.95 -2.81 -3.04
C LYS A 127 -13.64 -3.26 -2.41
N CYS A 128 -13.72 -3.95 -1.27
CA CYS A 128 -12.54 -4.40 -0.52
C CYS A 128 -12.41 -5.92 -0.56
N ALA A 129 -11.17 -6.41 -0.57
CA ALA A 129 -10.86 -7.84 -0.50
C ALA A 129 -9.59 -8.10 0.31
N VAL A 130 -9.58 -9.19 1.10
CA VAL A 130 -8.35 -9.71 1.71
C VAL A 130 -7.53 -10.39 0.62
N ALA A 131 -6.37 -9.81 0.28
CA ALA A 131 -5.51 -10.34 -0.76
C ALA A 131 -4.05 -9.91 -0.56
N ARG A 132 -3.13 -10.63 -1.23
CA ARG A 132 -1.71 -10.27 -1.35
C ARG A 132 -1.43 -9.59 -2.67
N SER A 133 -0.43 -8.72 -2.68
CA SER A 133 0.03 -8.04 -3.90
C SER A 133 0.61 -8.99 -4.94
N GLU A 134 1.19 -10.09 -4.50
CA GLU A 134 1.81 -11.13 -5.34
C GLU A 134 0.81 -12.00 -6.11
N GLU A 135 -0.48 -11.92 -5.74
CA GLU A 135 -1.55 -12.74 -6.32
C GLU A 135 -2.86 -11.95 -6.41
N LEU A 136 -2.86 -10.86 -7.18
CA LEU A 136 -4.01 -9.98 -7.28
C LEU A 136 -5.24 -10.70 -7.84
N PRO A 137 -6.39 -10.62 -7.15
CA PRO A 137 -7.62 -11.32 -7.55
C PRO A 137 -8.42 -10.54 -8.60
N PHE A 138 -7.74 -10.07 -9.64
CA PHE A 138 -8.36 -9.28 -10.71
C PHE A 138 -7.91 -9.78 -12.08
N PRO A 139 -8.74 -9.64 -13.13
CA PRO A 139 -8.34 -9.88 -14.50
C PRO A 139 -7.19 -8.94 -14.92
N SER A 140 -6.51 -9.29 -16.01
CA SER A 140 -5.56 -8.36 -16.65
C SER A 140 -6.30 -7.11 -17.14
N GLU A 141 -5.58 -5.98 -17.19
CA GLU A 141 -6.08 -4.70 -17.74
C GLU A 141 -7.36 -4.17 -17.07
N SER A 142 -7.52 -4.44 -15.78
CA SER A 142 -8.68 -4.04 -15.01
C SER A 142 -8.66 -2.59 -14.52
N PHE A 143 -7.46 -2.00 -14.34
CA PHE A 143 -7.32 -0.71 -13.66
C PHE A 143 -6.57 0.31 -14.50
N ASP A 144 -7.01 1.57 -14.40
CA ASP A 144 -6.35 2.71 -15.04
C ASP A 144 -5.28 3.30 -14.12
N LEU A 145 -5.45 3.08 -12.80
CA LEU A 145 -4.53 3.53 -11.78
C LEU A 145 -4.39 2.47 -10.67
N VAL A 146 -3.15 2.13 -10.34
CA VAL A 146 -2.79 1.37 -9.15
C VAL A 146 -1.96 2.24 -8.21
N ILE A 147 -2.26 2.21 -6.92
CA ILE A 147 -1.56 3.01 -5.89
C ILE A 147 -1.07 2.10 -4.78
N THR A 148 0.16 2.35 -4.33
CA THR A 148 0.72 1.79 -3.08
C THR A 148 1.31 2.91 -2.23
N VAL A 149 0.96 2.97 -0.95
CA VAL A 149 1.44 4.00 -0.04
C VAL A 149 2.13 3.37 1.16
N GLY A 150 3.47 3.29 1.12
CA GLY A 150 4.28 2.67 2.17
C GLY A 150 4.00 1.17 2.30
N VAL A 151 3.89 0.48 1.18
CA VAL A 151 3.52 -0.95 1.11
C VAL A 151 4.59 -1.76 0.38
N MET A 152 5.25 -1.19 -0.63
CA MET A 152 6.23 -1.91 -1.45
C MET A 152 7.37 -2.50 -0.62
N GLU A 153 7.78 -1.83 0.45
CA GLU A 153 8.81 -2.30 1.39
C GLU A 153 8.39 -3.55 2.18
N HIS A 154 7.10 -3.88 2.16
CA HIS A 154 6.50 -5.03 2.84
C HIS A 154 6.10 -6.17 1.91
N PHE A 155 6.30 -6.03 0.60
CA PHE A 155 6.07 -7.12 -0.33
C PHE A 155 6.98 -8.31 -0.02
N GLU A 156 6.42 -9.50 0.05
CA GLU A 156 7.18 -10.74 0.27
C GLU A 156 8.07 -11.01 -0.95
N ASP A 157 7.50 -10.89 -2.15
CA ASP A 157 8.17 -10.95 -3.44
C ASP A 157 7.86 -9.68 -4.26
N PRO A 158 8.73 -8.63 -4.19
CA PRO A 158 8.50 -7.36 -4.88
C PRO A 158 8.44 -7.50 -6.41
N GLU A 159 9.18 -8.44 -6.97
CA GLU A 159 9.19 -8.65 -8.41
C GLU A 159 7.85 -9.24 -8.85
N ARG A 160 7.38 -10.28 -8.20
CA ARG A 160 6.07 -10.89 -8.47
C ARG A 160 4.92 -9.89 -8.23
N ALA A 161 4.95 -9.13 -7.14
CA ALA A 161 3.96 -8.09 -6.87
C ALA A 161 3.92 -7.03 -7.98
N THR A 162 5.10 -6.58 -8.45
CA THR A 162 5.19 -5.58 -9.52
C THR A 162 4.73 -6.14 -10.88
N TRP A 163 4.99 -7.41 -11.18
CA TRP A 163 4.43 -8.11 -12.33
C TRP A 163 2.91 -8.17 -12.29
N GLU A 164 2.32 -8.46 -11.13
CA GLU A 164 0.87 -8.46 -10.94
C GLU A 164 0.28 -7.04 -11.10
N ILE A 165 0.97 -6.00 -10.59
CA ILE A 165 0.59 -4.61 -10.81
C ILE A 165 0.59 -4.28 -12.30
N ASN A 166 1.65 -4.63 -13.03
CA ASN A 166 1.71 -4.44 -14.48
C ASN A 166 0.58 -5.21 -15.19
N ARG A 167 0.33 -6.46 -14.79
CA ARG A 167 -0.72 -7.28 -15.41
C ARG A 167 -2.11 -6.65 -15.28
N VAL A 168 -2.45 -6.15 -14.09
CA VAL A 168 -3.79 -5.58 -13.84
C VAL A 168 -3.96 -4.16 -14.37
N LEU A 169 -2.89 -3.44 -14.65
CA LEU A 169 -2.96 -2.13 -15.30
C LEU A 169 -3.40 -2.28 -16.76
N SER A 170 -4.30 -1.42 -17.20
CA SER A 170 -4.66 -1.23 -18.61
C SER A 170 -3.50 -0.63 -19.40
N SER A 171 -3.52 -0.76 -20.72
CA SER A 171 -2.55 -0.07 -21.59
C SER A 171 -2.61 1.45 -21.35
N GLY A 172 -1.46 2.06 -21.09
CA GLY A 172 -1.35 3.47 -20.70
C GLY A 172 -1.73 3.76 -19.24
N GLY A 173 -2.12 2.74 -18.47
CA GLY A 173 -2.43 2.85 -17.04
C GLY A 173 -1.20 3.24 -16.22
N ARG A 174 -1.42 3.80 -15.04
CA ARG A 174 -0.37 4.35 -14.17
C ARG A 174 -0.24 3.61 -12.85
N TYR A 175 0.97 3.50 -12.39
CA TYR A 175 1.33 3.05 -11.05
C TYR A 175 1.93 4.19 -10.25
N ILE A 176 1.39 4.51 -9.08
CA ILE A 176 1.92 5.49 -8.14
C ILE A 176 2.36 4.76 -6.87
N ALA A 177 3.65 4.75 -6.58
CA ALA A 177 4.23 4.12 -5.41
C ALA A 177 4.85 5.16 -4.49
N LEU A 178 4.40 5.26 -3.24
CA LEU A 178 5.18 5.93 -2.19
C LEU A 178 6.01 4.87 -1.48
N ILE A 179 7.31 5.06 -1.47
CA ILE A 179 8.29 4.17 -0.84
C ILE A 179 9.15 4.89 0.19
N GLN A 180 9.65 4.14 1.17
CA GLN A 180 10.72 4.61 2.04
C GLN A 180 12.06 4.09 1.52
N THR A 181 12.98 5.01 1.31
CA THR A 181 14.34 4.69 0.87
C THR A 181 15.30 4.59 2.03
N ASP A 182 16.43 3.95 1.82
CA ASP A 182 17.52 3.91 2.80
C ASP A 182 18.02 5.32 3.13
N LEU A 183 18.18 5.58 4.42
CA LEU A 183 18.85 6.79 4.87
C LEU A 183 20.35 6.68 4.58
N THR A 184 20.92 7.73 4.00
CA THR A 184 22.38 7.83 3.88
C THR A 184 23.04 7.84 5.26
N THR A 185 24.31 7.49 5.32
CA THR A 185 25.07 7.49 6.59
C THR A 185 25.03 8.86 7.28
N SER A 186 25.12 9.95 6.53
CA SER A 186 25.00 11.33 7.04
C SER A 186 23.60 11.61 7.60
N GLN A 187 22.53 11.19 6.92
CA GLN A 187 21.15 11.32 7.40
C GLN A 187 20.91 10.50 8.68
N ARG A 188 21.46 9.28 8.75
CA ARG A 188 21.40 8.45 9.98
C ARG A 188 22.10 9.12 11.16
N ILE A 189 23.29 9.70 10.94
CA ILE A 189 24.05 10.43 11.96
C ILE A 189 23.25 11.69 12.40
N LEU A 190 22.74 12.47 11.47
CA LEU A 190 21.95 13.66 11.76
C LEU A 190 20.67 13.35 12.54
N LEU A 191 19.97 12.27 12.18
CA LEU A 191 18.78 11.82 12.93
C LEU A 191 19.14 11.37 14.35
N LYS A 192 20.24 10.60 14.51
CA LYS A 192 20.73 10.22 15.84
C LYS A 192 21.12 11.45 16.65
N PHE A 193 21.87 12.38 16.05
CA PHE A 193 22.24 13.63 16.71
C PHE A 193 21.03 14.44 17.14
N ARG A 194 20.03 14.57 16.28
CA ARG A 194 18.77 15.24 16.58
C ARG A 194 17.97 14.54 17.69
N GLN A 195 17.97 13.22 17.74
CA GLN A 195 17.34 12.43 18.81
C GLN A 195 18.04 12.60 20.17
N TYR A 196 19.38 12.74 20.19
CA TYR A 196 20.16 12.79 21.44
C TYR A 196 20.37 14.22 21.96
N VAL A 197 20.48 15.22 21.07
CA VAL A 197 20.84 16.59 21.45
C VAL A 197 19.60 17.48 21.67
N PHE A 198 18.51 17.27 20.95
CA PHE A 198 17.32 18.12 20.99
C PHE A 198 16.21 17.74 22.01
N PRO A 199 16.11 16.56 22.61
CA PRO A 199 15.04 16.27 23.58
C PRO A 199 15.04 17.18 24.79
N ARG A 200 16.19 17.83 25.09
CA ARG A 200 16.34 18.68 26.30
C ARG A 200 15.66 20.05 26.22
N PHE A 201 15.21 20.48 25.04
CA PHE A 201 14.76 21.87 24.84
C PHE A 201 13.30 22.05 24.36
N ARG A 202 12.53 20.99 24.15
CA ARG A 202 11.12 21.08 23.74
C ARG A 202 10.22 20.16 24.55
N PRO A 203 9.30 20.69 25.37
CA PRO A 203 8.39 19.86 26.21
C PRO A 203 7.51 18.92 25.38
N ILE A 204 7.17 19.29 24.12
CA ILE A 204 6.39 18.45 23.21
C ILE A 204 7.18 17.22 22.73
N GLU A 205 8.49 17.34 22.51
CA GLU A 205 9.33 16.21 22.10
C GLU A 205 9.65 15.29 23.28
N LEU A 206 9.71 15.81 24.49
CA LEU A 206 9.83 15.01 25.71
C LEU A 206 8.54 14.20 25.93
N ALA A 207 7.38 14.81 25.77
CA ALA A 207 6.09 14.10 25.84
C ALA A 207 5.98 12.99 24.75
N ARG A 208 6.41 13.28 23.51
CA ARG A 208 6.50 12.27 22.44
C ARG A 208 7.50 11.16 22.74
N TRP A 209 8.62 11.47 23.37
CA TRP A 209 9.62 10.48 23.75
C TRP A 209 9.10 9.58 24.89
N VAL A 210 8.44 10.14 25.92
CA VAL A 210 7.76 9.38 26.99
C VAL A 210 6.67 8.51 26.37
N TRP A 211 5.85 9.07 25.47
CA TRP A 211 4.79 8.32 24.77
C TRP A 211 5.36 7.15 23.95
N LYS A 212 6.45 7.35 23.20
CA LYS A 212 7.14 6.28 22.47
C LYS A 212 7.73 5.19 23.36
N LYS A 213 8.15 5.52 24.58
CA LYS A 213 8.64 4.53 25.56
C LYS A 213 7.51 3.71 26.20
N THR A 214 6.33 4.28 26.33
CA THR A 214 5.16 3.64 26.93
C THR A 214 4.33 2.83 25.94
N HIS A 215 4.49 3.09 24.64
CA HIS A 215 3.77 2.38 23.59
C HIS A 215 4.74 1.48 22.82
N LYS A 216 4.42 0.19 22.74
CA LYS A 216 5.20 -0.75 21.94
C LYS A 216 5.23 -0.29 20.48
N PRO A 217 6.41 -0.21 19.82
CA PRO A 217 6.46 0.12 18.41
C PRO A 217 5.70 -0.94 17.59
N ILE A 218 4.95 -0.48 16.60
CA ILE A 218 4.33 -1.39 15.62
C ILE A 218 5.46 -2.04 14.85
N VAL A 219 5.62 -3.36 15.01
CA VAL A 219 6.61 -4.15 14.27
C VAL A 219 5.93 -4.71 13.03
N GLN A 220 6.37 -4.21 11.87
CA GLN A 220 5.88 -4.71 10.58
C GLN A 220 6.76 -5.86 10.10
N PRO A 221 6.18 -6.95 9.57
CA PRO A 221 6.95 -8.03 8.95
C PRO A 221 7.55 -7.58 7.61
N PHE A 222 8.62 -8.24 7.17
CA PHE A 222 9.22 -8.12 5.84
C PHE A 222 9.55 -6.69 5.39
N ARG A 223 10.25 -5.90 6.23
CA ARG A 223 10.66 -4.57 5.79
C ARG A 223 11.93 -4.64 4.93
N LYS A 224 11.77 -4.42 3.63
CA LYS A 224 12.88 -4.27 2.68
C LYS A 224 13.29 -2.81 2.57
N SER A 225 14.57 -2.60 2.32
CA SER A 225 15.14 -1.28 2.08
C SER A 225 15.42 -1.10 0.59
N TYR A 226 15.17 0.08 0.07
CA TYR A 226 15.37 0.42 -1.33
C TYR A 226 16.27 1.64 -1.48
N THR A 227 17.13 1.62 -2.51
CA THR A 227 17.61 2.86 -3.13
C THR A 227 16.61 3.28 -4.20
N ILE A 228 16.62 4.57 -4.58
CA ILE A 228 15.72 5.07 -5.64
C ILE A 228 15.98 4.33 -6.94
N GLU A 229 17.28 4.19 -7.31
CA GLU A 229 17.72 3.50 -8.52
C GLU A 229 17.30 2.03 -8.53
N GLY A 230 17.45 1.35 -7.37
CA GLY A 230 17.07 -0.06 -7.22
C GLY A 230 15.55 -0.27 -7.34
N ALA A 231 14.75 0.63 -6.77
CA ALA A 231 13.30 0.58 -6.89
C ALA A 231 12.84 0.85 -8.34
N CYS A 232 13.41 1.87 -9.00
CA CYS A 232 13.12 2.17 -10.41
C CYS A 232 13.48 0.97 -11.30
N ALA A 233 14.70 0.44 -11.19
CA ALA A 233 15.14 -0.72 -11.96
C ALA A 233 14.26 -1.97 -11.71
N GLY A 234 13.79 -2.17 -10.47
CA GLY A 234 12.85 -3.23 -10.12
C GLY A 234 11.52 -3.09 -10.84
N ILE A 235 10.96 -1.88 -10.84
CA ILE A 235 9.70 -1.56 -11.52
C ILE A 235 9.85 -1.73 -13.05
N GLU A 236 10.96 -1.25 -13.62
CA GLU A 236 11.20 -1.32 -15.06
C GLU A 236 11.45 -2.74 -15.56
N ARG A 237 12.12 -3.59 -14.79
CA ARG A 237 12.25 -5.03 -15.12
C ARG A 237 10.91 -5.74 -15.25
N CYS A 238 9.89 -5.26 -14.54
CA CYS A 238 8.54 -5.80 -14.61
C CYS A 238 7.68 -5.19 -15.73
N GLY A 239 8.28 -4.46 -16.68
CA GLY A 239 7.61 -3.95 -17.87
C GLY A 239 6.85 -2.63 -17.69
N LEU A 240 7.05 -1.93 -16.57
CA LEU A 240 6.55 -0.57 -16.34
C LEU A 240 7.67 0.45 -16.59
N LYS A 241 7.34 1.60 -17.19
CA LYS A 241 8.31 2.68 -17.42
C LYS A 241 8.18 3.73 -16.32
N VAL A 242 9.22 3.97 -15.53
CA VAL A 242 9.24 5.08 -14.56
C VAL A 242 9.27 6.40 -15.32
N THR A 243 8.23 7.23 -15.11
CA THR A 243 8.05 8.50 -15.81
C THR A 243 8.33 9.72 -14.95
N ASN A 244 8.22 9.58 -13.62
CA ASN A 244 8.49 10.67 -12.69
C ASN A 244 8.96 10.14 -11.33
N ILE A 245 9.83 10.93 -10.67
CA ILE A 245 10.37 10.67 -9.33
C ILE A 245 10.20 11.96 -8.52
N ILE A 246 9.39 11.92 -7.46
CA ILE A 246 9.11 13.06 -6.61
C ILE A 246 9.80 12.85 -5.27
N THR A 247 10.71 13.75 -4.93
CA THR A 247 11.44 13.76 -3.65
C THR A 247 11.21 15.09 -2.92
N LYS A 248 11.31 15.09 -1.60
CA LYS A 248 11.23 16.34 -0.80
C LYS A 248 12.30 17.34 -1.16
N LYS A 249 13.46 16.89 -1.60
CA LYS A 249 14.58 17.74 -2.04
C LYS A 249 14.26 18.49 -3.33
N ALA A 250 13.67 17.79 -4.32
CA ALA A 250 13.30 18.38 -5.61
C ALA A 250 12.00 19.20 -5.53
N HIS A 251 11.11 18.82 -4.63
CA HIS A 251 9.77 19.38 -4.46
C HIS A 251 9.51 19.69 -2.96
N PRO A 252 10.07 20.81 -2.41
CA PRO A 252 9.96 21.16 -0.99
C PRO A 252 8.51 21.38 -0.52
N GLU A 253 7.61 21.75 -1.43
CA GLU A 253 6.19 21.99 -1.20
C GLU A 253 5.39 20.70 -0.91
N THR A 254 5.95 19.53 -1.25
CA THR A 254 5.24 18.25 -1.07
C THR A 254 5.02 17.93 0.41
N PRO A 255 3.93 17.25 0.78
CA PRO A 255 3.64 16.84 2.15
C PRO A 255 4.47 15.61 2.60
N LEU A 256 5.56 15.26 1.90
CA LEU A 256 6.41 14.13 2.25
C LEU A 256 7.11 14.35 3.61
N ALA A 257 7.12 13.32 4.43
CA ALA A 257 7.64 13.37 5.80
C ALA A 257 9.16 13.58 5.91
N GLY A 258 9.91 13.44 4.82
CA GLY A 258 11.36 13.65 4.78
C GLY A 258 11.99 13.25 3.44
N GLU A 259 13.30 13.46 3.32
CA GLU A 259 14.06 13.14 2.10
C GLU A 259 14.13 11.64 1.78
N HIS A 260 13.87 10.80 2.78
CA HIS A 260 13.85 9.34 2.63
C HIS A 260 12.50 8.80 2.14
N VAL A 261 11.53 9.67 1.92
CA VAL A 261 10.22 9.30 1.37
C VAL A 261 10.14 9.80 -0.06
N VAL A 262 9.88 8.89 -0.98
CA VAL A 262 9.90 9.15 -2.43
C VAL A 262 8.62 8.63 -3.05
N ILE A 263 8.08 9.38 -4.02
CA ILE A 263 6.99 8.91 -4.85
C ILE A 263 7.54 8.59 -6.24
N LEU A 264 7.31 7.37 -6.68
CA LEU A 264 7.61 6.91 -8.03
C LEU A 264 6.30 6.85 -8.82
N ILE A 265 6.31 7.39 -10.04
CA ILE A 265 5.20 7.28 -10.99
C ILE A 265 5.71 6.50 -12.18
N ALA A 266 5.05 5.38 -12.47
CA ALA A 266 5.36 4.55 -13.62
C ALA A 266 4.12 4.36 -14.51
N GLN A 267 4.34 3.99 -15.77
CA GLN A 267 3.31 3.78 -16.78
C GLN A 267 3.53 2.45 -17.50
N LYS A 268 2.43 1.76 -17.77
CA LYS A 268 2.39 0.55 -18.60
C LYS A 268 2.44 0.89 -20.08
#